data_ca10952da351f0190004b44073d7d318
#
_entry.id   ca10952da351f0190004b44073d7d318
#
_cell.length_a   1.000
_cell.length_b   1.000
_cell.length_c   1.000
_cell.angle_alpha   90.00
_cell.angle_beta   90.00
_cell.angle_gamma   90.00
#
_symmetry.space_group_name_H-M   'P 1'
#
loop_
_entity.id
_entity.type
_entity.pdbx_description
1 polymer ?
#
loop_
_entity_poly.entity_id
_entity_poly.type
_entity_poly.pdbx_seq_one_letter_code
_entity_poly.pdbx_strand_id
1 'polypeptide(L)'
;MSIRPKIIALMMGTALISSCTKQEESTGEAPRPVLSMTVKQTPATSFGLTGTIEPTIETELGFRILGRMIARNVNVGDVVKKGDVVAAIDPLALELAVRSAQSDVENSDAQLRNAVTTEQRQRALVESRSGTEASLEEAEQARRTAAAAVAKTQANLDKAREQLGYAQLQAEFDGVVTATSAEVGQVVSAGQTVVTIARPDKRDAVVDVPQAAAQKLKIGAPFEVTLQLEPSIRTSGVVREIAPEAETATRTSRTKIALADPPEAFRLGAVITASATIAADPEIVLPSSAIVAGTDGASVWIVDVASKKVSRRHVKIDGDVVDGGTVRVTEGLTRGERVVVAGVHKLEDGQAIRIDQEISQ
;
A
#
# COMPACT_ATOMS: atom_id res chain seq x y z
N MET A 1 73.39 -29.14 -74.52
CA MET A 1 73.35 -29.83 -75.82
C MET A 1 71.98 -29.54 -76.38
N SER A 2 71.87 -28.52 -77.23
CA SER A 2 71.58 -28.65 -78.63
C SER A 2 70.17 -29.11 -78.83
N ILE A 3 69.27 -28.56 -79.63
CA ILE A 3 69.36 -27.72 -80.83
C ILE A 3 67.91 -27.24 -81.14
N ARG A 4 67.80 -26.04 -81.63
CA ARG A 4 66.74 -25.40 -82.42
C ARG A 4 66.50 -26.24 -83.73
N PRO A 5 65.57 -25.89 -84.67
CA PRO A 5 64.80 -24.69 -84.95
C PRO A 5 63.49 -24.91 -85.81
N LYS A 6 62.81 -23.75 -86.11
CA LYS A 6 62.20 -23.35 -87.44
C LYS A 6 60.83 -23.93 -87.80
N ILE A 7 59.92 -23.34 -88.54
CA ILE A 7 59.84 -22.20 -89.48
C ILE A 7 58.37 -22.02 -89.91
N ILE A 8 57.83 -20.83 -90.04
CA ILE A 8 57.15 -20.12 -91.15
C ILE A 8 55.87 -20.70 -91.76
N ALA A 9 54.76 -19.97 -91.78
CA ALA A 9 54.13 -19.28 -92.95
C ALA A 9 52.68 -18.93 -92.61
N LEU A 10 52.22 -17.71 -92.60
CA LEU A 10 51.73 -16.79 -93.65
C LEU A 10 50.45 -17.26 -94.36
N MET A 11 49.38 -16.55 -94.16
CA MET A 11 48.40 -15.92 -95.05
C MET A 11 47.05 -15.70 -94.37
N MET A 12 46.66 -14.45 -94.21
CA MET A 12 45.85 -13.56 -95.08
C MET A 12 44.35 -13.93 -95.14
N GLY A 13 43.55 -13.04 -94.63
CA GLY A 13 42.27 -12.77 -95.24
C GLY A 13 41.04 -12.59 -94.37
N THR A 14 40.55 -11.43 -94.47
CA THR A 14 39.16 -10.98 -94.43
C THR A 14 38.59 -10.49 -93.12
N ALA A 15 38.36 -9.18 -93.13
CA ALA A 15 37.58 -8.38 -92.12
C ALA A 15 36.12 -8.77 -92.16
N LEU A 16 35.55 -8.87 -90.93
CA LEU A 16 34.13 -8.69 -90.72
C LEU A 16 33.96 -7.85 -89.47
N ILE A 17 33.39 -6.65 -89.62
CA ILE A 17 33.01 -5.68 -88.62
C ILE A 17 31.80 -6.25 -87.90
N SER A 18 31.93 -6.59 -86.59
CA SER A 18 30.79 -6.88 -85.74
C SER A 18 30.79 -5.86 -84.65
N SER A 19 29.71 -5.08 -84.61
CA SER A 19 29.29 -4.08 -83.69
C SER A 19 29.34 -4.65 -82.26
N CYS A 20 30.19 -4.12 -81.36
CA CYS A 20 30.14 -4.32 -79.94
C CYS A 20 29.04 -3.43 -79.33
N THR A 21 27.88 -4.00 -79.08
CA THR A 21 26.90 -3.44 -78.18
C THR A 21 27.48 -3.54 -76.75
N LYS A 22 27.86 -2.42 -76.19
CA LYS A 22 28.29 -2.31 -74.80
C LYS A 22 27.06 -2.52 -73.94
N GLN A 23 26.89 -3.70 -73.40
CA GLN A 23 25.95 -4.03 -72.41
C GLN A 23 26.44 -3.31 -71.13
N GLU A 24 25.74 -2.25 -70.72
CA GLU A 24 25.92 -1.63 -69.37
C GLU A 24 25.52 -2.68 -68.34
N GLU A 25 26.51 -3.40 -67.81
CA GLU A 25 26.32 -4.06 -66.49
C GLU A 25 26.00 -3.00 -65.49
N SER A 26 24.72 -2.95 -65.06
CA SER A 26 24.28 -2.28 -63.85
C SER A 26 25.12 -2.87 -62.72
N THR A 27 26.16 -2.15 -62.30
CA THR A 27 26.89 -2.41 -61.11
C THR A 27 25.96 -2.10 -59.99
N GLY A 28 25.08 -3.05 -59.60
CA GLY A 28 24.34 -3.02 -58.36
C GLY A 28 25.36 -2.97 -57.22
N GLU A 29 25.39 -1.85 -56.51
CA GLU A 29 26.23 -1.67 -55.34
C GLU A 29 26.00 -2.87 -54.40
N ALA A 30 27.08 -3.57 -54.02
CA ALA A 30 26.96 -4.76 -53.16
C ALA A 30 26.17 -4.44 -51.89
N PRO A 31 25.18 -5.31 -51.50
CA PRO A 31 24.32 -5.02 -50.34
C PRO A 31 25.17 -4.72 -49.14
N ARG A 32 24.98 -3.52 -48.55
CA ARG A 32 25.75 -3.08 -47.38
C ARG A 32 25.42 -3.92 -46.14
N PRO A 33 26.43 -4.39 -45.42
CA PRO A 33 26.19 -5.04 -44.12
C PRO A 33 25.65 -4.04 -43.10
N VAL A 34 24.57 -4.39 -42.45
CA VAL A 34 23.99 -3.59 -41.34
C VAL A 34 23.81 -4.45 -40.10
N LEU A 35 24.02 -3.84 -38.97
CA LEU A 35 23.68 -4.41 -37.69
C LEU A 35 22.26 -3.96 -37.33
N SER A 36 21.39 -4.89 -36.99
CA SER A 36 20.00 -4.59 -36.71
C SER A 36 19.53 -5.26 -35.41
N MET A 37 18.53 -4.68 -34.77
CA MET A 37 17.86 -5.26 -33.61
C MET A 37 16.34 -5.28 -33.82
N THR A 38 15.70 -6.27 -33.22
CA THR A 38 14.24 -6.33 -33.18
C THR A 38 13.73 -5.47 -32.01
N VAL A 39 12.81 -4.57 -32.30
CA VAL A 39 12.19 -3.69 -31.31
C VAL A 39 11.42 -4.54 -30.30
N LYS A 40 11.90 -4.56 -29.06
CA LYS A 40 11.21 -5.15 -27.91
C LYS A 40 10.63 -4.03 -27.07
N GLN A 41 9.44 -4.25 -26.55
CA GLN A 41 8.93 -3.38 -25.48
C GLN A 41 9.64 -3.77 -24.19
N THR A 42 10.10 -2.79 -23.45
CA THR A 42 10.62 -3.02 -22.09
C THR A 42 9.49 -3.66 -21.28
N PRO A 43 9.71 -4.83 -20.66
CA PRO A 43 8.70 -5.43 -19.82
C PRO A 43 8.36 -4.45 -18.69
N ALA A 44 7.10 -4.49 -18.24
CA ALA A 44 6.67 -3.75 -17.07
C ALA A 44 7.68 -3.97 -15.93
N THR A 45 8.17 -2.89 -15.33
CA THR A 45 9.16 -2.97 -14.26
C THR A 45 8.45 -3.47 -13.00
N SER A 46 8.74 -4.68 -12.57
CA SER A 46 8.36 -5.15 -11.24
C SER A 46 9.40 -4.67 -10.23
N PHE A 47 8.95 -4.08 -9.16
CA PHE A 47 9.80 -3.76 -8.01
C PHE A 47 9.29 -4.50 -6.79
N GLY A 48 10.22 -5.02 -5.99
CA GLY A 48 9.93 -5.67 -4.71
C GLY A 48 10.30 -4.74 -3.56
N LEU A 49 9.41 -4.62 -2.59
CA LEU A 49 9.60 -3.85 -1.37
C LEU A 49 9.55 -4.79 -0.18
N THR A 50 10.50 -4.67 0.72
CA THR A 50 10.48 -5.41 1.99
C THR A 50 9.59 -4.66 2.98
N GLY A 51 8.83 -5.43 3.76
CA GLY A 51 7.95 -4.90 4.80
C GLY A 51 7.60 -5.93 5.86
N THR A 52 6.61 -5.62 6.67
CA THR A 52 6.13 -6.45 7.77
C THR A 52 4.62 -6.62 7.73
N ILE A 53 4.15 -7.72 8.31
CA ILE A 53 2.72 -7.93 8.52
C ILE A 53 2.30 -7.24 9.80
N GLU A 54 1.34 -6.33 9.70
CA GLU A 54 0.74 -5.63 10.82
C GLU A 54 -0.76 -5.93 10.90
N PRO A 55 -1.37 -5.85 12.09
CA PRO A 55 -2.80 -5.98 12.20
C PRO A 55 -3.49 -4.76 11.59
N THR A 56 -4.61 -4.97 10.90
CA THR A 56 -5.42 -3.85 10.39
C THR A 56 -6.04 -3.03 11.52
N ILE A 57 -6.38 -3.70 12.63
CA ILE A 57 -6.99 -3.11 13.82
C ILE A 57 -6.17 -3.51 15.02
N GLU A 58 -5.62 -2.52 15.67
CA GLU A 58 -4.90 -2.62 16.93
C GLU A 58 -5.37 -1.54 17.89
N THR A 59 -5.55 -1.88 19.16
CA THR A 59 -6.01 -0.94 20.17
C THR A 59 -5.18 -1.07 21.43
N GLU A 60 -4.70 0.06 21.90
CA GLU A 60 -4.02 0.20 23.18
C GLU A 60 -5.05 0.40 24.27
N LEU A 61 -5.11 -0.51 25.22
CA LEU A 61 -6.03 -0.48 26.35
C LEU A 61 -5.34 0.11 27.58
N GLY A 62 -6.00 1.07 28.20
CA GLY A 62 -5.56 1.70 29.43
C GLY A 62 -6.72 2.01 30.38
N PHE A 63 -6.44 2.11 31.67
CA PHE A 63 -7.45 2.47 32.65
C PHE A 63 -7.89 3.93 32.48
N ARG A 64 -9.17 4.21 32.74
CA ARG A 64 -9.73 5.58 32.71
C ARG A 64 -9.44 6.37 33.98
N ILE A 65 -8.95 5.71 35.02
CA ILE A 65 -8.64 6.28 36.32
C ILE A 65 -7.26 5.83 36.81
N LEU A 66 -6.66 6.65 37.68
CA LEU A 66 -5.41 6.32 38.36
C LEU A 66 -5.64 5.18 39.35
N GLY A 67 -4.73 4.20 39.42
CA GLY A 67 -4.77 3.13 40.40
C GLY A 67 -3.54 2.25 40.41
N ARG A 68 -3.37 1.45 41.47
CA ARG A 68 -2.35 0.42 41.57
C ARG A 68 -2.88 -0.85 40.93
N MET A 69 -2.19 -1.39 39.94
CA MET A 69 -2.56 -2.64 39.28
C MET A 69 -2.38 -3.83 40.24
N ILE A 70 -3.44 -4.62 40.45
CA ILE A 70 -3.44 -5.78 41.34
C ILE A 70 -3.46 -7.11 40.56
N ALA A 71 -3.91 -7.07 39.32
CA ALA A 71 -3.96 -8.27 38.47
C ALA A 71 -3.74 -7.90 36.99
N ARG A 72 -3.07 -8.79 36.27
CA ARG A 72 -3.02 -8.87 34.80
C ARG A 72 -3.29 -10.32 34.42
N ASN A 73 -4.42 -10.55 33.78
CA ASN A 73 -4.93 -11.91 33.54
C ASN A 73 -4.50 -12.45 32.19
N VAL A 74 -3.72 -11.68 31.43
CA VAL A 74 -3.30 -12.03 30.07
C VAL A 74 -1.80 -11.81 29.87
N ASN A 75 -1.22 -12.59 28.96
CA ASN A 75 0.15 -12.45 28.49
C ASN A 75 0.16 -12.22 26.99
N VAL A 76 1.31 -11.80 26.44
CA VAL A 76 1.50 -11.68 25.00
C VAL A 76 1.29 -13.04 24.32
N GLY A 77 0.45 -13.04 23.29
CA GLY A 77 0.04 -14.23 22.56
C GLY A 77 -1.29 -14.85 23.00
N ASP A 78 -1.86 -14.42 24.14
CA ASP A 78 -3.15 -14.94 24.61
C ASP A 78 -4.30 -14.42 23.72
N VAL A 79 -5.26 -15.29 23.47
CA VAL A 79 -6.50 -14.96 22.78
C VAL A 79 -7.54 -14.49 23.79
N VAL A 80 -8.17 -13.35 23.54
CA VAL A 80 -9.18 -12.74 24.39
C VAL A 80 -10.47 -12.53 23.61
N LYS A 81 -11.59 -12.59 24.32
CA LYS A 81 -12.92 -12.28 23.79
C LYS A 81 -13.37 -10.92 24.31
N LYS A 82 -14.27 -10.29 23.56
CA LYS A 82 -14.93 -9.06 23.99
C LYS A 82 -15.56 -9.23 25.36
N GLY A 83 -15.20 -8.33 26.30
CA GLY A 83 -15.69 -8.34 27.70
C GLY A 83 -14.78 -9.09 28.67
N ASP A 84 -13.77 -9.82 28.20
CA ASP A 84 -12.81 -10.48 29.09
C ASP A 84 -12.01 -9.42 29.88
N VAL A 85 -11.85 -9.64 31.20
CA VAL A 85 -11.06 -8.76 32.06
C VAL A 85 -9.57 -9.06 31.87
N VAL A 86 -8.87 -8.15 31.22
CA VAL A 86 -7.44 -8.30 30.89
C VAL A 86 -6.52 -7.80 32.01
N ALA A 87 -6.96 -6.78 32.77
CA ALA A 87 -6.23 -6.28 33.94
C ALA A 87 -7.21 -5.66 34.95
N ALA A 88 -6.76 -5.49 36.20
CA ALA A 88 -7.53 -4.85 37.25
C ALA A 88 -6.64 -3.98 38.17
N ILE A 89 -7.18 -2.82 38.58
CA ILE A 89 -6.61 -1.98 39.63
C ILE A 89 -7.33 -2.20 40.93
N ASP A 90 -6.72 -1.74 42.06
CA ASP A 90 -7.26 -1.87 43.40
C ASP A 90 -8.64 -1.15 43.52
N PRO A 91 -9.74 -1.90 43.74
CA PRO A 91 -11.09 -1.34 43.73
C PRO A 91 -11.54 -0.81 45.10
N LEU A 92 -10.74 -1.02 46.16
CA LEU A 92 -11.20 -0.82 47.56
C LEU A 92 -11.80 0.58 47.82
N ALA A 93 -11.12 1.62 47.34
CA ALA A 93 -11.62 3.00 47.53
C ALA A 93 -12.94 3.25 46.74
N LEU A 94 -13.08 2.64 45.57
CA LEU A 94 -14.26 2.76 44.70
C LEU A 94 -15.44 1.97 45.28
N GLU A 95 -15.19 0.78 45.86
CA GLU A 95 -16.21 -0.01 46.56
C GLU A 95 -16.74 0.72 47.76
N LEU A 96 -15.87 1.40 48.52
CA LEU A 96 -16.29 2.24 49.67
C LEU A 96 -17.13 3.42 49.20
N ALA A 97 -16.78 4.05 48.07
CA ALA A 97 -17.58 5.15 47.52
C ALA A 97 -18.97 4.67 47.05
N VAL A 98 -19.08 3.51 46.43
CA VAL A 98 -20.38 2.89 46.09
C VAL A 98 -21.22 2.62 47.35
N ARG A 99 -20.61 2.05 48.41
CA ARG A 99 -21.30 1.78 49.69
C ARG A 99 -21.79 3.06 50.35
N SER A 100 -21.00 4.13 50.35
CA SER A 100 -21.40 5.44 50.85
C SER A 100 -22.59 6.00 50.08
N ALA A 101 -22.51 6.02 48.74
CA ALA A 101 -23.59 6.51 47.88
C ALA A 101 -24.89 5.68 48.03
N GLN A 102 -24.76 4.37 48.26
CA GLN A 102 -25.91 3.50 48.58
C GLN A 102 -26.60 3.92 49.88
N SER A 103 -25.84 4.20 50.93
CA SER A 103 -26.40 4.68 52.21
C SER A 103 -27.09 6.05 52.08
N ASP A 104 -26.56 6.93 51.20
CA ASP A 104 -27.21 8.22 50.92
C ASP A 104 -28.55 8.05 50.21
N VAL A 105 -28.67 7.09 49.29
CA VAL A 105 -29.95 6.73 48.64
C VAL A 105 -30.94 6.23 49.70
N GLU A 106 -30.53 5.30 50.57
CA GLU A 106 -31.37 4.73 51.60
C GLU A 106 -31.90 5.83 52.60
N ASN A 107 -31.04 6.77 52.95
CA ASN A 107 -31.43 7.92 53.79
C ASN A 107 -32.47 8.83 53.09
N SER A 108 -32.19 9.23 51.84
CA SER A 108 -33.12 10.10 51.08
C SER A 108 -34.44 9.41 50.78
N ASP A 109 -34.43 8.12 50.59
CA ASP A 109 -35.63 7.28 50.39
C ASP A 109 -36.49 7.20 51.67
N ALA A 110 -35.84 7.11 52.84
CA ALA A 110 -36.56 7.18 54.15
C ALA A 110 -37.20 8.55 54.33
N GLN A 111 -36.50 9.64 53.98
CA GLN A 111 -37.07 10.99 54.03
C GLN A 111 -38.25 11.16 53.07
N LEU A 112 -38.19 10.63 51.87
CA LEU A 112 -39.31 10.64 50.91
C LEU A 112 -40.52 9.89 51.48
N ARG A 113 -40.34 8.68 52.02
CA ARG A 113 -41.43 7.92 52.67
C ARG A 113 -42.10 8.71 53.77
N ASN A 114 -41.32 9.39 54.61
CA ASN A 114 -41.86 10.25 55.67
C ASN A 114 -42.67 11.42 55.08
N ALA A 115 -42.15 12.11 54.06
CA ALA A 115 -42.82 13.22 53.40
C ALA A 115 -44.13 12.79 52.74
N VAL A 116 -44.13 11.61 52.03
CA VAL A 116 -45.32 11.01 51.42
C VAL A 116 -46.39 10.71 52.50
N THR A 117 -46.00 10.11 53.63
CA THR A 117 -46.93 9.80 54.71
C THR A 117 -47.53 11.08 55.35
N THR A 118 -46.70 12.14 55.46
CA THR A 118 -47.14 13.45 56.00
C THR A 118 -48.12 14.12 55.01
N GLU A 119 -47.81 14.16 53.72
CA GLU A 119 -48.71 14.67 52.68
C GLU A 119 -50.07 13.94 52.72
N GLN A 120 -50.06 12.59 52.71
CA GLN A 120 -51.29 11.78 52.77
C GLN A 120 -52.14 12.13 54.04
N ARG A 121 -51.49 12.34 55.20
CA ARG A 121 -52.16 12.74 56.44
C ARG A 121 -52.77 14.13 56.29
N GLN A 122 -52.00 15.12 55.78
CA GLN A 122 -52.52 16.48 55.60
C GLN A 122 -53.69 16.53 54.63
N ARG A 123 -53.60 15.76 53.52
CA ARG A 123 -54.68 15.65 52.56
C ARG A 123 -55.98 15.11 53.17
N ALA A 124 -55.93 14.06 54.00
CA ALA A 124 -57.06 13.52 54.73
C ALA A 124 -57.63 14.53 55.74
N LEU A 125 -56.81 15.32 56.34
CA LEU A 125 -57.27 16.38 57.29
C LEU A 125 -58.00 17.52 56.56
N VAL A 126 -57.53 17.96 55.40
CA VAL A 126 -58.21 18.93 54.54
C VAL A 126 -59.56 18.40 54.04
N GLU A 127 -59.58 17.16 53.55
CA GLU A 127 -60.81 16.50 53.13
C GLU A 127 -61.87 16.39 54.21
N SER A 128 -61.43 16.15 55.44
CA SER A 128 -62.33 16.17 56.67
C SER A 128 -62.60 17.56 57.23
N ARG A 129 -62.14 18.64 56.54
CA ARG A 129 -62.25 20.05 57.01
C ARG A 129 -61.56 20.34 58.35
N SER A 130 -60.58 19.54 58.76
CA SER A 130 -59.84 19.66 59.97
C SER A 130 -58.40 20.17 59.76
N GLY A 131 -58.00 20.45 58.55
CA GLY A 131 -56.70 20.98 58.15
C GLY A 131 -56.82 22.19 57.24
N THR A 132 -55.69 22.88 56.95
CA THR A 132 -55.63 24.06 56.11
C THR A 132 -55.03 23.67 54.71
N GLU A 133 -55.42 24.33 53.62
CA GLU A 133 -54.83 24.18 52.35
C GLU A 133 -53.34 24.52 52.34
N ALA A 134 -52.92 25.55 53.09
CA ALA A 134 -51.50 25.93 53.18
C ALA A 134 -50.64 24.82 53.79
N SER A 135 -51.15 24.05 54.78
CA SER A 135 -50.41 22.93 55.36
C SER A 135 -50.31 21.72 54.42
N LEU A 136 -51.29 21.55 53.50
CA LEU A 136 -51.22 20.55 52.42
C LEU A 136 -50.20 20.96 51.35
N GLU A 137 -50.21 22.22 50.94
CA GLU A 137 -49.25 22.75 49.96
C GLU A 137 -47.80 22.62 50.44
N GLU A 138 -47.56 22.95 51.77
CA GLU A 138 -46.24 22.74 52.36
C GLU A 138 -45.80 21.27 52.36
N ALA A 139 -46.72 20.35 52.73
CA ALA A 139 -46.44 18.92 52.73
C ALA A 139 -46.17 18.38 51.27
N GLU A 140 -46.94 18.84 50.28
CA GLU A 140 -46.70 18.54 48.87
C GLU A 140 -45.34 19.08 48.40
N GLN A 141 -44.96 20.28 48.80
CA GLN A 141 -43.66 20.86 48.48
C GLN A 141 -42.51 20.03 49.13
N ALA A 142 -42.69 19.65 50.43
CA ALA A 142 -41.72 18.81 51.12
C ALA A 142 -41.54 17.45 50.43
N ARG A 143 -42.64 16.80 50.00
CA ARG A 143 -42.56 15.56 49.23
C ARG A 143 -41.83 15.75 47.89
N ARG A 144 -42.14 16.82 47.14
CA ARG A 144 -41.45 17.13 45.88
C ARG A 144 -39.96 17.33 46.09
N THR A 145 -39.57 18.04 47.13
CA THR A 145 -38.18 18.27 47.51
C THR A 145 -37.48 16.94 47.88
N ALA A 146 -38.13 16.07 48.68
CA ALA A 146 -37.59 14.78 49.06
C ALA A 146 -37.45 13.85 47.83
N ALA A 147 -38.42 13.87 46.92
CA ALA A 147 -38.33 13.11 45.65
C ALA A 147 -37.14 13.58 44.80
N ALA A 148 -36.90 14.89 44.72
CA ALA A 148 -35.73 15.43 44.00
C ALA A 148 -34.40 15.02 44.67
N ALA A 149 -34.38 14.93 46.00
CA ALA A 149 -33.22 14.44 46.78
C ALA A 149 -32.90 12.98 46.46
N VAL A 150 -33.90 12.09 46.37
CA VAL A 150 -33.72 10.68 45.97
C VAL A 150 -33.16 10.60 44.55
N ALA A 151 -33.70 11.36 43.60
CA ALA A 151 -33.19 11.36 42.22
C ALA A 151 -31.71 11.79 42.14
N LYS A 152 -31.31 12.79 42.96
CA LYS A 152 -29.92 13.25 43.06
C LYS A 152 -28.99 12.18 43.65
N THR A 153 -29.39 11.53 44.77
CA THR A 153 -28.56 10.50 45.41
C THR A 153 -28.48 9.24 44.54
N GLN A 154 -29.56 8.89 43.83
CA GLN A 154 -29.53 7.79 42.86
C GLN A 154 -28.53 8.06 41.74
N ALA A 155 -28.51 9.26 41.15
CA ALA A 155 -27.54 9.63 40.13
C ALA A 155 -26.08 9.59 40.67
N ASN A 156 -25.86 9.94 41.93
CA ASN A 156 -24.54 9.81 42.57
C ASN A 156 -24.13 8.35 42.75
N LEU A 157 -25.05 7.46 43.10
CA LEU A 157 -24.80 6.03 43.21
C LEU A 157 -24.44 5.43 41.86
N ASP A 158 -25.18 5.79 40.81
CA ASP A 158 -24.91 5.30 39.44
C ASP A 158 -23.53 5.74 38.96
N LYS A 159 -23.15 7.00 39.25
CA LYS A 159 -21.79 7.51 38.98
C LYS A 159 -20.70 6.71 39.72
N ALA A 160 -20.93 6.42 41.02
CA ALA A 160 -19.97 5.64 41.80
C ALA A 160 -19.81 4.21 41.28
N ARG A 161 -20.91 3.59 40.85
CA ARG A 161 -20.89 2.25 40.20
C ARG A 161 -20.15 2.25 38.88
N GLU A 162 -20.36 3.27 38.05
CA GLU A 162 -19.63 3.44 36.81
C GLU A 162 -18.11 3.58 37.04
N GLN A 163 -17.73 4.40 38.05
CA GLN A 163 -16.33 4.54 38.42
C GLN A 163 -15.72 3.22 38.93
N LEU A 164 -16.47 2.42 39.69
CA LEU A 164 -16.03 1.10 40.11
C LEU A 164 -15.80 0.17 38.90
N GLY A 165 -16.65 0.26 37.86
CA GLY A 165 -16.47 -0.47 36.63
C GLY A 165 -15.14 -0.15 35.92
N TYR A 166 -14.63 1.07 36.06
CA TYR A 166 -13.31 1.47 35.51
C TYR A 166 -12.11 0.81 36.21
N ALA A 167 -12.33 0.13 37.36
CA ALA A 167 -11.26 -0.66 37.97
C ALA A 167 -10.93 -1.95 37.25
N GLN A 168 -11.76 -2.36 36.31
CA GLN A 168 -11.54 -3.53 35.47
C GLN A 168 -11.30 -3.06 34.02
N LEU A 169 -10.17 -3.46 33.44
CA LEU A 169 -9.84 -3.23 32.05
C LEU A 169 -10.32 -4.43 31.24
N GLN A 170 -11.24 -4.19 30.32
CA GLN A 170 -11.86 -5.25 29.53
C GLN A 170 -11.48 -5.12 28.04
N ALA A 171 -11.41 -6.26 27.36
CA ALA A 171 -11.22 -6.31 25.91
C ALA A 171 -12.46 -5.75 25.19
N GLU A 172 -12.26 -4.82 24.24
CA GLU A 172 -13.33 -4.18 23.48
C GLU A 172 -13.83 -5.05 22.32
N PHE A 173 -13.01 -5.99 21.84
CA PHE A 173 -13.29 -6.93 20.75
C PHE A 173 -12.51 -8.23 20.93
N ASP A 174 -12.88 -9.25 20.14
CA ASP A 174 -12.17 -10.52 20.08
C ASP A 174 -10.83 -10.33 19.38
N GLY A 175 -9.73 -10.73 20.02
CA GLY A 175 -8.39 -10.49 19.51
C GLY A 175 -7.29 -11.29 20.17
N VAL A 176 -6.06 -10.95 19.84
CA VAL A 176 -4.85 -11.50 20.45
C VAL A 176 -4.06 -10.37 21.12
N VAL A 177 -3.49 -10.64 22.27
CA VAL A 177 -2.62 -9.69 22.99
C VAL A 177 -1.27 -9.60 22.27
N THR A 178 -0.93 -8.41 21.77
CA THR A 178 0.34 -8.16 21.06
C THR A 178 1.42 -7.58 21.95
N ALA A 179 1.04 -6.80 22.98
CA ALA A 179 1.99 -6.22 23.93
C ALA A 179 1.38 -6.03 25.32
N THR A 180 2.25 -6.04 26.34
CA THR A 180 1.94 -5.67 27.71
C THR A 180 2.93 -4.59 28.15
N SER A 181 2.41 -3.44 28.61
CA SER A 181 3.21 -2.23 28.92
C SER A 181 3.23 -1.88 30.39
N ALA A 182 2.52 -2.63 31.24
CA ALA A 182 2.49 -2.42 32.70
C ALA A 182 2.48 -3.74 33.47
N GLU A 183 3.02 -3.71 34.68
CA GLU A 183 3.18 -4.89 35.54
C GLU A 183 2.33 -4.80 36.81
N VAL A 184 2.00 -5.97 37.36
CA VAL A 184 1.27 -6.07 38.65
C VAL A 184 2.07 -5.38 39.77
N GLY A 185 1.40 -4.57 40.58
CA GLY A 185 2.02 -3.76 41.62
C GLY A 185 2.38 -2.35 41.18
N GLN A 186 2.45 -2.07 39.87
CA GLN A 186 2.70 -0.74 39.35
C GLN A 186 1.49 0.19 39.54
N VAL A 187 1.75 1.47 39.78
CA VAL A 187 0.73 2.51 39.72
C VAL A 187 0.64 3.03 38.29
N VAL A 188 -0.55 2.94 37.70
CA VAL A 188 -0.83 3.36 36.35
C VAL A 188 -1.70 4.62 36.33
N SER A 189 -1.40 5.54 35.44
CA SER A 189 -2.14 6.77 35.23
C SER A 189 -3.33 6.54 34.30
N ALA A 190 -4.31 7.45 34.37
CA ALA A 190 -5.41 7.45 33.42
C ALA A 190 -4.87 7.64 31.98
N GLY A 191 -5.30 6.78 31.04
CA GLY A 191 -4.86 6.80 29.65
C GLY A 191 -3.49 6.17 29.39
N GLN A 192 -2.79 5.67 30.40
CA GLN A 192 -1.56 4.93 30.21
C GLN A 192 -1.87 3.55 29.63
N THR A 193 -1.19 3.19 28.53
CA THR A 193 -1.31 1.88 27.90
C THR A 193 -0.87 0.76 28.86
N VAL A 194 -1.70 -0.26 29.00
CA VAL A 194 -1.45 -1.43 29.85
C VAL A 194 -1.30 -2.69 29.00
N VAL A 195 -2.22 -2.88 28.06
CA VAL A 195 -2.26 -4.04 27.15
C VAL A 195 -2.62 -3.56 25.77
N THR A 196 -1.97 -4.12 24.74
CA THR A 196 -2.33 -3.89 23.34
C THR A 196 -2.97 -5.15 22.78
N ILE A 197 -4.13 -4.99 22.13
CA ILE A 197 -4.89 -6.08 21.54
C ILE A 197 -5.06 -5.82 20.04
N ALA A 198 -4.82 -6.84 19.23
CA ALA A 198 -4.96 -6.78 17.79
C ALA A 198 -5.94 -7.83 17.27
N ARG A 199 -6.60 -7.53 16.13
CA ARG A 199 -7.40 -8.50 15.40
C ARG A 199 -6.51 -9.34 14.48
N PRO A 200 -6.47 -10.66 14.65
CA PRO A 200 -5.61 -11.53 13.84
C PRO A 200 -6.23 -11.88 12.48
N ASP A 201 -7.54 -11.68 12.29
CA ASP A 201 -8.30 -12.01 11.08
C ASP A 201 -8.02 -11.08 9.91
N LYS A 202 -7.70 -9.81 10.19
CA LYS A 202 -7.41 -8.79 9.19
C LYS A 202 -5.97 -8.30 9.33
N ARG A 203 -5.20 -8.48 8.27
CA ARG A 203 -3.76 -8.17 8.26
C ARG A 203 -3.43 -7.31 7.06
N ASP A 204 -2.56 -6.36 7.28
CA ASP A 204 -1.98 -5.52 6.24
C ASP A 204 -0.50 -5.87 6.07
N ALA A 205 -0.03 -5.86 4.85
CA ALA A 205 1.41 -5.78 4.59
C ALA A 205 1.80 -4.29 4.57
N VAL A 206 2.68 -3.91 5.48
CA VAL A 206 3.16 -2.54 5.60
C VAL A 206 4.53 -2.44 4.97
N VAL A 207 4.65 -1.59 3.95
CA VAL A 207 5.90 -1.37 3.19
C VAL A 207 6.20 0.11 3.09
N ASP A 208 7.47 0.44 3.03
CA ASP A 208 7.94 1.80 2.83
C ASP A 208 8.30 2.00 1.34
N VAL A 209 7.46 2.73 0.62
CA VAL A 209 7.58 2.97 -0.83
C VAL A 209 8.38 4.24 -1.09
N PRO A 210 9.43 4.20 -1.94
CA PRO A 210 10.15 5.41 -2.34
C PRO A 210 9.20 6.47 -2.92
N GLN A 211 9.38 7.74 -2.56
CA GLN A 211 8.46 8.82 -2.90
C GLN A 211 8.15 8.92 -4.41
N ALA A 212 9.15 8.70 -5.26
CA ALA A 212 8.98 8.72 -6.72
C ALA A 212 8.04 7.62 -7.23
N ALA A 213 8.00 6.44 -6.57
CA ALA A 213 7.09 5.34 -6.88
C ALA A 213 5.71 5.58 -6.23
N ALA A 214 5.69 6.11 -5.00
CA ALA A 214 4.44 6.40 -4.27
C ALA A 214 3.55 7.41 -5.00
N GLN A 215 4.14 8.40 -5.70
CA GLN A 215 3.39 9.37 -6.51
C GLN A 215 2.63 8.74 -7.69
N LYS A 216 3.11 7.60 -8.19
CA LYS A 216 2.47 6.85 -9.29
C LYS A 216 1.52 5.76 -8.77
N LEU A 217 1.61 5.43 -7.49
CA LEU A 217 0.80 4.40 -6.86
C LEU A 217 -0.61 4.95 -6.55
N LYS A 218 -1.62 4.12 -6.77
CA LYS A 218 -3.02 4.48 -6.48
C LYS A 218 -3.60 3.53 -5.45
N ILE A 219 -4.54 4.03 -4.65
CA ILE A 219 -5.36 3.17 -3.79
C ILE A 219 -6.07 2.15 -4.68
N GLY A 220 -6.10 0.88 -4.23
CA GLY A 220 -6.63 -0.25 -5.00
C GLY A 220 -5.62 -0.90 -5.95
N ALA A 221 -4.39 -0.39 -6.07
CA ALA A 221 -3.36 -1.01 -6.89
C ALA A 221 -3.03 -2.42 -6.35
N PRO A 222 -2.95 -3.44 -7.22
CA PRO A 222 -2.67 -4.81 -6.82
C PRO A 222 -1.19 -5.02 -6.50
N PHE A 223 -0.95 -5.84 -5.46
CA PHE A 223 0.36 -6.33 -5.07
C PHE A 223 0.32 -7.84 -4.90
N GLU A 224 1.40 -8.51 -5.26
CA GLU A 224 1.70 -9.87 -4.81
C GLU A 224 2.61 -9.78 -3.58
N VAL A 225 2.22 -10.45 -2.50
CA VAL A 225 2.96 -10.44 -1.23
C VAL A 225 3.44 -11.86 -0.93
N THR A 226 4.75 -12.00 -0.72
CA THR A 226 5.40 -13.28 -0.43
C THR A 226 6.09 -13.22 0.91
N LEU A 227 6.12 -14.35 1.64
CA LEU A 227 6.94 -14.45 2.85
C LEU A 227 8.42 -14.50 2.47
N GLN A 228 9.25 -13.69 3.12
CA GLN A 228 10.68 -13.66 2.82
C GLN A 228 11.37 -14.99 3.17
N LEU A 229 10.95 -15.63 4.27
CA LEU A 229 11.50 -16.89 4.73
C LEU A 229 11.10 -18.08 3.83
N GLU A 230 9.91 -18.03 3.24
CA GLU A 230 9.35 -19.09 2.39
C GLU A 230 8.61 -18.47 1.19
N PRO A 231 9.33 -18.11 0.11
CA PRO A 231 8.77 -17.41 -1.05
C PRO A 231 7.72 -18.20 -1.85
N SER A 232 7.55 -19.49 -1.58
CA SER A 232 6.47 -20.31 -2.13
C SER A 232 5.10 -19.91 -1.56
N ILE A 233 5.06 -19.38 -0.33
CA ILE A 233 3.84 -18.92 0.33
C ILE A 233 3.60 -17.46 -0.08
N ARG A 234 2.54 -17.27 -0.84
CA ARG A 234 2.17 -15.96 -1.39
C ARG A 234 0.68 -15.69 -1.22
N THR A 235 0.33 -14.43 -1.20
CA THR A 235 -1.04 -13.95 -1.23
C THR A 235 -1.13 -12.68 -2.07
N SER A 236 -2.33 -12.33 -2.52
CA SER A 236 -2.59 -11.05 -3.16
C SER A 236 -3.06 -10.02 -2.15
N GLY A 237 -2.79 -8.76 -2.44
CA GLY A 237 -3.28 -7.63 -1.67
C GLY A 237 -3.55 -6.43 -2.55
N VAL A 238 -4.24 -5.46 -1.99
CA VAL A 238 -4.50 -4.18 -2.65
C VAL A 238 -4.09 -3.03 -1.75
N VAL A 239 -3.56 -1.97 -2.35
CA VAL A 239 -3.21 -0.76 -1.61
C VAL A 239 -4.47 -0.19 -0.96
N ARG A 240 -4.48 -0.12 0.37
CA ARG A 240 -5.55 0.44 1.16
C ARG A 240 -5.29 1.88 1.58
N GLU A 241 -4.04 2.17 1.92
CA GLU A 241 -3.63 3.45 2.46
C GLU A 241 -2.21 3.79 2.00
N ILE A 242 -1.98 5.04 1.63
CA ILE A 242 -0.65 5.59 1.35
C ILE A 242 -0.50 6.80 2.27
N ALA A 243 0.52 6.80 3.13
CA ALA A 243 0.78 7.93 4.01
C ALA A 243 1.00 9.21 3.17
N PRO A 244 0.26 10.29 3.45
CA PRO A 244 0.36 11.53 2.67
C PRO A 244 1.71 12.24 2.90
N GLU A 245 2.33 11.99 4.05
CA GLU A 245 3.63 12.54 4.41
C GLU A 245 4.71 11.47 4.27
N ALA A 246 5.80 11.83 3.61
CA ALA A 246 6.95 10.94 3.49
C ALA A 246 7.84 11.08 4.74
N GLU A 247 8.38 9.95 5.20
CA GLU A 247 9.39 9.93 6.25
C GLU A 247 10.64 10.70 5.78
N THR A 248 11.02 11.73 6.54
CA THR A 248 12.11 12.66 6.14
C THR A 248 13.47 11.98 6.06
N ALA A 249 13.73 10.99 6.91
CA ALA A 249 15.00 10.28 6.97
C ALA A 249 15.22 9.36 5.77
N THR A 250 14.20 8.65 5.36
CA THR A 250 14.27 7.61 4.30
C THR A 250 13.72 8.09 2.96
N ARG A 251 12.95 9.17 2.92
CA ARG A 251 12.20 9.68 1.76
C ARG A 251 11.25 8.63 1.19
N THR A 252 10.65 7.85 2.08
CA THR A 252 9.67 6.82 1.74
C THR A 252 8.29 7.18 2.29
N SER A 253 7.23 6.76 1.61
CA SER A 253 5.85 6.86 2.10
C SER A 253 5.38 5.49 2.56
N ARG A 254 4.96 5.41 3.83
CA ARG A 254 4.40 4.18 4.39
C ARG A 254 3.11 3.83 3.68
N THR A 255 3.05 2.62 3.18
CA THR A 255 1.92 2.12 2.40
C THR A 255 1.40 0.84 3.03
N LYS A 256 0.09 0.79 3.28
CA LYS A 256 -0.59 -0.39 3.82
C LYS A 256 -1.34 -1.10 2.69
N ILE A 257 -1.06 -2.38 2.54
CA ILE A 257 -1.62 -3.27 1.54
C ILE A 257 -2.52 -4.25 2.28
N ALA A 258 -3.84 -4.14 2.09
CA ALA A 258 -4.79 -5.06 2.67
C ALA A 258 -4.67 -6.43 1.99
N LEU A 259 -4.42 -7.47 2.77
CA LEU A 259 -4.25 -8.83 2.27
C LEU A 259 -5.60 -9.51 2.07
N ALA A 260 -5.75 -10.24 0.98
CA ALA A 260 -6.93 -11.08 0.71
C ALA A 260 -6.66 -12.48 1.27
N ASP A 261 -7.42 -12.88 2.30
CA ASP A 261 -7.38 -14.20 2.93
C ASP A 261 -5.95 -14.73 3.16
N PRO A 262 -5.11 -14.00 3.94
CA PRO A 262 -3.71 -14.39 4.11
C PRO A 262 -3.61 -15.74 4.83
N PRO A 263 -2.79 -16.69 4.32
CA PRO A 263 -2.49 -17.95 5.00
C PRO A 263 -2.02 -17.71 6.44
N GLU A 264 -2.18 -18.70 7.33
CA GLU A 264 -1.75 -18.61 8.73
C GLU A 264 -0.25 -18.28 8.90
N ALA A 265 0.57 -18.68 7.93
CA ALA A 265 1.99 -18.38 7.91
C ALA A 265 2.32 -16.88 7.87
N PHE A 266 1.40 -16.03 7.38
CA PHE A 266 1.54 -14.57 7.44
C PHE A 266 1.23 -14.04 8.85
N ARG A 267 1.98 -14.49 9.84
CA ARG A 267 1.82 -14.06 11.24
C ARG A 267 2.16 -12.58 11.40
N LEU A 268 1.55 -11.94 12.41
CA LEU A 268 1.90 -10.56 12.77
C LEU A 268 3.41 -10.46 13.05
N GLY A 269 4.07 -9.42 12.53
CA GLY A 269 5.51 -9.23 12.60
C GLY A 269 6.32 -10.05 11.56
N ALA A 270 5.69 -10.91 10.75
CA ALA A 270 6.41 -11.64 9.70
C ALA A 270 6.97 -10.68 8.64
N VAL A 271 8.21 -10.94 8.21
CA VAL A 271 8.86 -10.16 7.14
C VAL A 271 8.40 -10.66 5.78
N ILE A 272 8.02 -9.72 4.92
CA ILE A 272 7.48 -10.00 3.59
C ILE A 272 8.21 -9.22 2.50
N THR A 273 8.03 -9.69 1.27
CA THR A 273 8.33 -8.92 0.06
C THR A 273 7.02 -8.67 -0.69
N ALA A 274 6.67 -7.40 -0.85
CA ALA A 274 5.54 -6.98 -1.65
C ALA A 274 6.02 -6.55 -3.03
N SER A 275 5.52 -7.17 -4.08
CA SER A 275 5.88 -6.90 -5.46
C SER A 275 4.70 -6.30 -6.21
N ALA A 276 4.94 -5.16 -6.85
CA ALA A 276 3.97 -4.56 -7.75
C ALA A 276 4.54 -4.53 -9.17
N THR A 277 3.69 -4.84 -10.12
CA THR A 277 3.97 -4.61 -11.51
C THR A 277 3.34 -3.29 -11.90
N ILE A 278 4.14 -2.24 -11.99
CA ILE A 278 3.66 -1.01 -12.60
C ILE A 278 3.61 -1.27 -14.09
N ALA A 279 2.40 -1.21 -14.67
CA ALA A 279 2.29 -1.13 -16.12
C ALA A 279 3.03 0.15 -16.53
N ALA A 280 4.29 0.03 -16.89
CA ALA A 280 4.97 1.10 -17.58
C ALA A 280 4.26 1.26 -18.94
N ASP A 281 3.99 2.48 -19.34
CA ASP A 281 3.63 2.71 -20.73
C ASP A 281 4.67 1.98 -21.59
N PRO A 282 4.24 1.22 -22.59
CA PRO A 282 5.16 0.39 -23.37
C PRO A 282 6.22 1.26 -24.02
N GLU A 283 7.38 1.32 -23.38
CA GLU A 283 8.50 2.12 -23.86
C GLU A 283 9.36 1.32 -24.81
N ILE A 284 9.65 1.91 -25.96
CA ILE A 284 10.64 1.40 -26.89
C ILE A 284 11.95 2.15 -26.63
N VAL A 285 12.97 1.41 -26.20
CA VAL A 285 14.31 1.97 -25.96
C VAL A 285 15.25 1.49 -27.05
N LEU A 286 15.91 2.42 -27.72
CA LEU A 286 16.92 2.14 -28.75
C LEU A 286 18.29 2.69 -28.34
N PRO A 287 19.40 2.06 -28.78
CA PRO A 287 20.70 2.70 -28.66
C PRO A 287 20.72 4.01 -29.45
N SER A 288 21.40 5.03 -28.94
CA SER A 288 21.53 6.34 -29.59
C SER A 288 22.10 6.22 -30.99
N SER A 289 22.94 5.19 -31.26
CA SER A 289 23.50 4.87 -32.56
C SER A 289 22.47 4.48 -33.63
N ALA A 290 21.24 4.11 -33.22
CA ALA A 290 20.13 3.81 -34.14
C ALA A 290 19.40 5.06 -34.62
N ILE A 291 19.61 6.19 -33.97
CA ILE A 291 18.90 7.43 -34.28
C ILE A 291 19.68 8.27 -35.27
N VAL A 292 19.02 8.68 -36.32
CA VAL A 292 19.55 9.65 -37.30
C VAL A 292 18.92 10.99 -37.00
N ALA A 293 19.72 11.91 -36.44
CA ALA A 293 19.30 13.29 -36.23
C ALA A 293 19.31 14.05 -37.56
N GLY A 294 18.22 14.76 -37.85
CA GLY A 294 18.09 15.59 -39.08
C GLY A 294 17.43 16.92 -38.74
N THR A 295 17.40 17.81 -39.70
CA THR A 295 16.73 19.13 -39.57
C THR A 295 15.23 19.01 -39.26
N ASP A 296 14.61 17.89 -39.66
CA ASP A 296 13.19 17.62 -39.52
C ASP A 296 12.88 16.71 -38.33
N GLY A 297 13.84 16.49 -37.39
CA GLY A 297 13.70 15.66 -36.21
C GLY A 297 14.46 14.33 -36.27
N ALA A 298 14.14 13.46 -35.29
CA ALA A 298 14.75 12.14 -35.20
C ALA A 298 14.13 11.13 -36.18
N SER A 299 14.97 10.28 -36.78
CA SER A 299 14.53 9.22 -37.70
C SER A 299 15.29 7.94 -37.40
N VAL A 300 14.71 6.80 -37.78
CA VAL A 300 15.33 5.48 -37.72
C VAL A 300 15.23 4.77 -39.09
N TRP A 301 16.09 3.78 -39.30
CA TRP A 301 16.02 2.91 -40.47
C TRP A 301 15.32 1.60 -40.11
N ILE A 302 14.17 1.34 -40.72
CA ILE A 302 13.42 0.10 -40.54
C ILE A 302 13.88 -0.87 -41.62
N VAL A 303 14.14 -2.11 -41.21
CA VAL A 303 14.52 -3.21 -42.10
C VAL A 303 13.30 -4.01 -42.48
N ASP A 304 12.98 -4.04 -43.76
CA ASP A 304 12.08 -5.05 -44.32
C ASP A 304 12.85 -6.33 -44.55
N VAL A 305 12.58 -7.35 -43.76
CA VAL A 305 13.28 -8.64 -43.82
C VAL A 305 12.97 -9.40 -45.10
N ALA A 306 11.77 -9.22 -45.69
CA ALA A 306 11.33 -9.93 -46.88
C ALA A 306 12.02 -9.38 -48.15
N SER A 307 12.04 -8.06 -48.30
CA SER A 307 12.66 -7.37 -49.43
C SER A 307 14.15 -7.10 -49.25
N LYS A 308 14.69 -7.28 -48.04
CA LYS A 308 16.06 -6.92 -47.65
C LYS A 308 16.41 -5.46 -47.94
N LYS A 309 15.46 -4.56 -47.74
CA LYS A 309 15.60 -3.13 -47.96
C LYS A 309 15.40 -2.38 -46.68
N VAL A 310 15.93 -1.16 -46.61
CA VAL A 310 15.71 -0.23 -45.52
C VAL A 310 14.80 0.90 -45.95
N SER A 311 13.96 1.38 -45.02
CA SER A 311 13.15 2.58 -45.20
C SER A 311 13.34 3.52 -44.02
N ARG A 312 13.41 4.83 -44.33
CA ARG A 312 13.54 5.85 -43.29
C ARG A 312 12.18 6.19 -42.71
N ARG A 313 12.08 6.21 -41.38
CA ARG A 313 10.84 6.59 -40.68
C ARG A 313 11.14 7.61 -39.59
N HIS A 314 10.32 8.69 -39.53
CA HIS A 314 10.37 9.64 -38.45
C HIS A 314 9.85 9.01 -37.15
N VAL A 315 10.51 9.36 -36.04
CA VAL A 315 10.16 8.90 -34.69
C VAL A 315 10.19 10.08 -33.73
N LYS A 316 9.33 10.01 -32.74
CA LYS A 316 9.35 10.96 -31.63
C LYS A 316 10.18 10.37 -30.49
N ILE A 317 11.14 11.12 -30.00
CA ILE A 317 12.01 10.70 -28.90
C ILE A 317 11.77 11.57 -27.67
N ASP A 318 11.97 10.99 -26.50
CA ASP A 318 11.93 11.69 -25.23
C ASP A 318 13.38 11.90 -24.74
N GLY A 319 13.78 13.18 -24.64
CA GLY A 319 15.14 13.59 -24.29
C GLY A 319 16.09 13.78 -25.49
N ASP A 320 17.32 14.22 -25.15
CA ASP A 320 18.38 14.45 -26.13
C ASP A 320 19.13 13.16 -26.48
N VAL A 321 19.60 13.07 -27.72
CA VAL A 321 20.44 11.97 -28.17
C VAL A 321 21.86 12.17 -27.62
N VAL A 322 22.24 11.35 -26.64
CA VAL A 322 23.59 11.34 -26.06
C VAL A 322 24.39 10.19 -26.65
N ASP A 323 25.57 10.45 -27.18
CA ASP A 323 26.45 9.43 -27.73
C ASP A 323 26.76 8.32 -26.71
N GLY A 324 26.59 7.06 -27.16
CA GLY A 324 26.81 5.87 -26.33
C GLY A 324 25.70 5.54 -25.34
N GLY A 325 24.62 6.33 -25.31
CA GLY A 325 23.45 6.12 -24.46
C GLY A 325 22.31 5.35 -25.13
N THR A 326 21.19 5.28 -24.42
CA THR A 326 19.93 4.80 -24.94
C THR A 326 18.94 5.95 -25.05
N VAL A 327 18.05 5.90 -26.05
CA VAL A 327 17.02 6.91 -26.30
C VAL A 327 15.66 6.26 -26.26
N ARG A 328 14.71 6.91 -25.59
CA ARG A 328 13.31 6.47 -25.51
C ARG A 328 12.55 6.97 -26.72
N VAL A 329 11.88 6.05 -27.43
CA VAL A 329 11.02 6.37 -28.57
C VAL A 329 9.57 6.31 -28.11
N THR A 330 8.84 7.44 -28.21
CA THR A 330 7.45 7.57 -27.76
C THR A 330 6.44 7.29 -28.88
N GLU A 331 6.78 7.59 -30.12
CA GLU A 331 5.90 7.40 -31.28
C GLU A 331 6.70 7.00 -32.53
N GLY A 332 6.07 6.27 -33.45
CA GLY A 332 6.64 5.96 -34.76
C GLY A 332 7.20 4.55 -34.95
N LEU A 333 7.26 3.74 -33.88
CA LEU A 333 7.69 2.34 -33.92
C LEU A 333 6.66 1.40 -33.30
N THR A 334 6.62 0.17 -33.84
CA THR A 334 5.79 -0.91 -33.30
C THR A 334 6.64 -2.10 -32.86
N ARG A 335 6.12 -2.88 -31.91
CA ARG A 335 6.77 -4.10 -31.42
C ARG A 335 6.98 -5.08 -32.58
N GLY A 336 8.17 -5.66 -32.65
CA GLY A 336 8.53 -6.66 -33.68
C GLY A 336 9.14 -6.06 -34.96
N GLU A 337 9.10 -4.74 -35.13
CA GLU A 337 9.84 -4.10 -36.21
C GLU A 337 11.35 -4.24 -36.02
N ARG A 338 12.08 -4.32 -37.11
CA ARG A 338 13.53 -4.43 -37.08
C ARG A 338 14.18 -3.10 -37.46
N VAL A 339 15.07 -2.60 -36.60
CA VAL A 339 15.71 -1.29 -36.74
C VAL A 339 17.22 -1.47 -36.88
N VAL A 340 17.83 -0.69 -37.77
CA VAL A 340 19.29 -0.65 -37.93
C VAL A 340 19.91 0.08 -36.76
N VAL A 341 20.92 -0.50 -36.09
CA VAL A 341 21.62 0.08 -34.94
C VAL A 341 23.05 0.51 -35.24
N ALA A 342 23.63 0.09 -36.36
CA ALA A 342 24.94 0.56 -36.78
C ALA A 342 25.00 0.75 -38.29
N GLY A 343 25.75 1.78 -38.74
CA GLY A 343 25.89 2.16 -40.15
C GLY A 343 24.80 3.09 -40.68
N VAL A 344 24.00 3.67 -39.80
CA VAL A 344 22.81 4.48 -40.11
C VAL A 344 23.05 5.73 -40.96
N HIS A 345 24.22 6.35 -40.88
CA HIS A 345 24.55 7.62 -41.57
C HIS A 345 24.88 7.49 -43.06
N LYS A 346 25.02 6.26 -43.55
CA LYS A 346 25.41 5.99 -44.92
C LYS A 346 24.35 5.21 -45.70
N LEU A 347 23.13 5.15 -45.19
CA LEU A 347 22.01 4.45 -45.81
C LEU A 347 21.12 5.44 -46.60
N GLU A 348 20.56 4.98 -47.71
CA GLU A 348 19.57 5.68 -48.50
C GLU A 348 18.22 4.95 -48.46
N ASP A 349 17.14 5.69 -48.65
CA ASP A 349 15.79 5.11 -48.63
C ASP A 349 15.62 4.10 -49.78
N GLY A 350 15.11 2.90 -49.48
CA GLY A 350 14.95 1.81 -50.39
C GLY A 350 16.24 1.02 -50.72
N GLN A 351 17.38 1.35 -50.10
CA GLN A 351 18.66 0.67 -50.32
C GLN A 351 18.62 -0.81 -49.93
N ALA A 352 19.20 -1.68 -50.81
CA ALA A 352 19.38 -3.10 -50.49
C ALA A 352 20.49 -3.30 -49.45
N ILE A 353 20.22 -4.10 -48.42
CA ILE A 353 21.13 -4.39 -47.33
C ILE A 353 21.37 -5.88 -47.12
N ARG A 354 22.48 -6.21 -46.44
CA ARG A 354 22.76 -7.54 -45.92
C ARG A 354 22.67 -7.47 -44.41
N ILE A 355 21.82 -8.30 -43.81
CA ILE A 355 21.67 -8.40 -42.35
C ILE A 355 22.76 -9.35 -41.86
N ASP A 356 23.81 -8.82 -41.21
CA ASP A 356 24.95 -9.62 -40.77
C ASP A 356 24.81 -10.20 -39.37
N GLN A 357 24.21 -9.49 -38.41
CA GLN A 357 23.96 -9.99 -37.06
C GLN A 357 22.73 -9.35 -36.41
N GLU A 358 22.09 -10.11 -35.53
CA GLU A 358 21.06 -9.61 -34.64
C GLU A 358 21.68 -9.39 -33.25
N ILE A 359 21.60 -8.16 -32.76
CA ILE A 359 21.89 -7.89 -31.32
C ILE A 359 20.66 -8.26 -30.55
N SER A 360 20.77 -9.23 -29.65
CA SER A 360 19.78 -9.53 -28.62
C SER A 360 20.04 -8.60 -27.44
N GLN A 361 19.02 -7.86 -27.00
CA GLN A 361 19.03 -7.17 -25.68
C GLN A 361 18.96 -8.17 -24.56
#